data_c36359c65dd03d69e8b3cc8480d69c8d
#
_entry.id   c36359c65dd03d69e8b3cc8480d69c8d
#
_cell.length_a   1.000
_cell.length_b   1.000
_cell.length_c   1.000
_cell.angle_alpha   90.00
_cell.angle_beta   90.00
_cell.angle_gamma   90.00
#
_symmetry.space_group_name_H-M   'P 1'
#
loop_
_entity.id
_entity.type
_entity.pdbx_description
1 polymer ?
#
loop_
_entity_poly.entity_id
_entity_poly.type
_entity_poly.pdbx_seq_one_letter_code
_entity_poly.pdbx_strand_id
1 'polypeptide(L)'
;MGVNLFGTDGIRGRVNLNIANEKLALESLIDKREISPPIYRLIGEALGRCAEFEPGQQVRAVIGWDDRPANTVLAEHLTVGLRLAGFEVIHIGICSTPGLHYATLLYEAYFGCMITASHNPIDDSGLKIFSRFGYKTLPDFETELSRNAISLSREDREIDDVERKRLARPSIQHESSNWSTENHSIWLGTVSYTHLTLPTIR
;
A
#
# COMPACT_ATOMS: atom_id res chain seq x y z
N MET A 1 11.26 2.70 -23.42
CA MET A 1 10.28 3.11 -22.40
C MET A 1 10.28 2.06 -21.31
N GLY A 2 10.42 2.45 -20.04
CA GLY A 2 10.37 1.50 -18.93
C GLY A 2 8.94 0.97 -18.74
N VAL A 3 8.82 -0.26 -18.27
CA VAL A 3 7.52 -0.84 -17.89
C VAL A 3 7.00 -0.10 -16.68
N ASN A 4 5.77 0.43 -16.74
CA ASN A 4 5.08 1.03 -15.61
C ASN A 4 4.03 0.03 -15.08
N LEU A 5 4.13 -0.32 -13.81
CA LEU A 5 3.19 -1.24 -13.14
C LEU A 5 1.85 -0.55 -12.79
N PHE A 6 1.88 0.78 -12.71
CA PHE A 6 0.73 1.61 -12.34
C PHE A 6 -0.19 1.88 -13.53
N GLY A 7 -1.47 1.99 -13.24
CA GLY A 7 -2.49 2.51 -14.13
C GLY A 7 -2.83 3.96 -13.78
N THR A 8 -3.98 4.45 -14.24
CA THR A 8 -4.45 5.83 -13.99
C THR A 8 -4.65 6.12 -12.49
N ASP A 9 -4.97 5.10 -11.68
CA ASP A 9 -5.30 5.27 -10.26
C ASP A 9 -4.75 4.11 -9.42
N GLY A 10 -3.43 4.01 -9.36
CA GLY A 10 -2.70 2.96 -8.67
C GLY A 10 -2.52 1.68 -9.49
N ILE A 11 -2.11 0.62 -8.81
CA ILE A 11 -2.03 -0.72 -9.40
C ILE A 11 -3.39 -1.37 -9.21
N ARG A 12 -3.96 -1.99 -10.26
CA ARG A 12 -5.22 -2.74 -10.17
C ARG A 12 -5.20 -3.95 -11.07
N GLY A 13 -5.92 -4.99 -10.66
CA GLY A 13 -6.11 -6.18 -11.45
C GLY A 13 -6.87 -7.28 -10.71
N ARG A 14 -7.12 -8.38 -11.41
CA ARG A 14 -7.74 -9.56 -10.85
C ARG A 14 -6.78 -10.25 -9.87
N VAL A 15 -7.31 -10.70 -8.73
CA VAL A 15 -6.48 -11.36 -7.71
C VAL A 15 -6.20 -12.81 -8.09
N ASN A 16 -4.92 -13.19 -8.01
CA ASN A 16 -4.46 -14.56 -8.14
C ASN A 16 -3.53 -14.91 -6.97
N LEU A 17 -4.07 -15.57 -5.95
CA LEU A 17 -3.32 -15.95 -4.75
C LEU A 17 -2.39 -17.15 -4.93
N ASN A 18 -2.49 -17.86 -6.07
CA ASN A 18 -1.71 -19.07 -6.31
C ASN A 18 -0.32 -18.81 -6.88
N ILE A 19 -0.02 -17.57 -7.27
CA ILE A 19 1.31 -17.21 -7.76
C ILE A 19 2.21 -16.98 -6.55
N ALA A 20 3.22 -17.82 -6.37
CA ALA A 20 4.16 -17.75 -5.24
C ALA A 20 5.53 -17.12 -5.62
N ASN A 21 5.89 -17.14 -6.90
CA ASN A 21 7.18 -16.66 -7.38
C ASN A 21 7.10 -15.20 -7.86
N GLU A 22 8.01 -14.35 -7.43
CA GLU A 22 8.02 -12.90 -7.73
C GLU A 22 8.17 -12.60 -9.22
N LYS A 23 9.01 -13.36 -9.94
CA LYS A 23 9.20 -13.16 -11.36
C LYS A 23 7.93 -13.48 -12.15
N LEU A 24 7.29 -14.61 -11.85
CA LEU A 24 6.00 -14.98 -12.48
C LEU A 24 4.89 -13.99 -12.11
N ALA A 25 4.90 -13.50 -10.87
CA ALA A 25 3.95 -12.50 -10.42
C ALA A 25 4.08 -11.19 -11.18
N LEU A 26 5.32 -10.74 -11.43
CA LEU A 26 5.58 -9.53 -12.19
C LEU A 26 5.18 -9.68 -13.66
N GLU A 27 5.52 -10.81 -14.29
CA GLU A 27 5.10 -11.14 -15.66
C GLU A 27 3.58 -11.16 -15.78
N SER A 28 2.89 -11.80 -14.82
CA SER A 28 1.42 -11.86 -14.80
C SER A 28 0.77 -10.49 -14.59
N LEU A 29 1.36 -9.63 -13.75
CA LEU A 29 0.86 -8.26 -13.58
C LEU A 29 1.02 -7.45 -14.87
N ILE A 30 2.14 -7.57 -15.58
CA ILE A 30 2.42 -6.83 -16.81
C ILE A 30 1.50 -7.32 -17.94
N ASP A 31 1.41 -8.63 -18.14
CA ASP A 31 0.76 -9.21 -19.32
C ASP A 31 -0.76 -9.36 -19.14
N LYS A 32 -1.22 -9.68 -17.93
CA LYS A 32 -2.61 -10.05 -17.64
C LYS A 32 -3.31 -9.15 -16.64
N ARG A 33 -2.60 -8.19 -16.05
CA ARG A 33 -3.10 -7.35 -14.93
C ARG A 33 -3.58 -8.22 -13.76
N GLU A 34 -2.85 -9.29 -13.42
CA GLU A 34 -3.13 -10.08 -12.24
C GLU A 34 -2.36 -9.55 -11.04
N ILE A 35 -3.06 -9.43 -9.92
CA ILE A 35 -2.54 -9.01 -8.60
C ILE A 35 -2.26 -10.28 -7.78
N SER A 36 -1.11 -10.33 -7.17
CA SER A 36 -0.70 -11.48 -6.36
C SER A 36 0.11 -11.06 -5.13
N PRO A 37 0.17 -11.91 -4.08
CA PRO A 37 0.90 -11.60 -2.86
C PRO A 37 2.37 -11.19 -3.07
N PRO A 38 3.16 -11.85 -3.96
CA PRO A 38 4.55 -11.45 -4.19
C PRO A 38 4.70 -10.03 -4.76
N ILE A 39 3.73 -9.54 -5.54
CA ILE A 39 3.73 -8.15 -6.03
C ILE A 39 3.66 -7.16 -4.87
N TYR A 40 2.84 -7.43 -3.87
CA TYR A 40 2.72 -6.56 -2.70
C TYR A 40 4.00 -6.53 -1.87
N ARG A 41 4.67 -7.67 -1.71
CA ARG A 41 6.00 -7.72 -1.09
C ARG A 41 7.01 -6.89 -1.88
N LEU A 42 7.10 -7.09 -3.19
CA LEU A 42 8.00 -6.32 -4.07
C LEU A 42 7.75 -4.81 -3.98
N ILE A 43 6.49 -4.38 -4.00
CA ILE A 43 6.15 -2.95 -3.89
C ILE A 43 6.54 -2.42 -2.50
N GLY A 44 6.32 -3.17 -1.44
CA GLY A 44 6.72 -2.77 -0.08
C GLY A 44 8.23 -2.55 0.04
N GLU A 45 9.04 -3.46 -0.49
CA GLU A 45 10.50 -3.30 -0.51
C GLU A 45 10.95 -2.16 -1.44
N ALA A 46 10.29 -2.02 -2.61
CA ALA A 46 10.59 -0.94 -3.56
C ALA A 46 10.28 0.45 -3.00
N LEU A 47 9.25 0.59 -2.17
CA LEU A 47 8.95 1.84 -1.45
C LEU A 47 10.12 2.26 -0.56
N GLY A 48 10.82 1.31 0.07
CA GLY A 48 12.03 1.61 0.83
C GLY A 48 13.18 2.16 -0.03
N ARG A 49 13.29 1.69 -1.27
CA ARG A 49 14.30 2.23 -2.21
C ARG A 49 13.95 3.61 -2.76
N CYS A 50 12.68 3.99 -2.71
CA CYS A 50 12.22 5.32 -3.12
C CYS A 50 12.17 6.30 -1.93
N ALA A 51 12.32 5.82 -0.71
CA ALA A 51 12.24 6.65 0.48
C ALA A 51 13.64 7.16 0.87
N GLU A 52 13.73 8.46 1.14
CA GLU A 52 14.93 9.10 1.66
C GLU A 52 14.78 9.28 3.17
N PHE A 53 15.51 8.51 3.96
CA PHE A 53 15.58 8.66 5.41
C PHE A 53 16.95 8.25 5.96
N GLU A 54 17.34 8.86 7.06
CA GLU A 54 18.63 8.60 7.70
C GLU A 54 18.65 7.23 8.40
N PRO A 55 19.80 6.56 8.42
CA PRO A 55 19.96 5.32 9.15
C PRO A 55 19.58 5.48 10.63
N GLY A 56 18.66 4.63 11.12
CA GLY A 56 18.16 4.69 12.50
C GLY A 56 16.97 5.63 12.71
N GLN A 57 16.54 6.36 11.69
CA GLN A 57 15.30 7.12 11.73
C GLN A 57 14.11 6.15 11.74
N GLN A 58 13.19 6.32 12.71
CA GLN A 58 11.94 5.57 12.74
C GLN A 58 10.99 6.13 11.70
N VAL A 59 10.75 5.38 10.64
CA VAL A 59 9.81 5.74 9.57
C VAL A 59 8.61 4.81 9.58
N ARG A 60 7.43 5.37 9.36
CA ARG A 60 6.16 4.66 9.44
C ARG A 60 5.51 4.51 8.09
N ALA A 61 4.79 3.40 7.91
CA ALA A 61 3.84 3.21 6.82
C ALA A 61 2.49 2.78 7.40
N VAL A 62 1.40 3.38 6.92
CA VAL A 62 0.04 3.01 7.33
C VAL A 62 -0.59 2.19 6.22
N ILE A 63 -1.20 1.06 6.57
CA ILE A 63 -1.95 0.19 5.64
C ILE A 63 -3.40 0.12 6.09
N GLY A 64 -4.30 0.34 5.13
CA GLY A 64 -5.74 0.10 5.28
C GLY A 64 -6.29 -0.55 4.01
N TRP A 65 -7.46 -1.15 4.11
CA TRP A 65 -8.07 -1.88 3.00
C TRP A 65 -9.61 -1.80 3.03
N ASP A 66 -10.23 -2.12 1.90
CA ASP A 66 -11.68 -2.37 1.85
C ASP A 66 -11.99 -3.85 2.17
N ASP A 67 -13.25 -4.23 2.26
CA ASP A 67 -13.74 -5.53 2.74
C ASP A 67 -13.60 -6.69 1.73
N ARG A 68 -12.78 -6.56 0.68
CA ARG A 68 -12.54 -7.63 -0.30
C ARG A 68 -11.81 -8.81 0.32
N PRO A 69 -12.20 -10.06 -0.02
CA PRO A 69 -11.70 -11.27 0.66
C PRO A 69 -10.18 -11.44 0.64
N ALA A 70 -9.51 -11.00 -0.44
CA ALA A 70 -8.07 -11.18 -0.60
C ALA A 70 -7.22 -10.12 0.11
N ASN A 71 -7.81 -8.99 0.52
CA ASN A 71 -7.04 -7.82 0.93
C ASN A 71 -6.23 -8.02 2.20
N THR A 72 -6.69 -8.84 3.14
CA THR A 72 -5.91 -9.19 4.33
C THR A 72 -4.61 -9.91 3.98
N VAL A 73 -4.66 -10.89 3.07
CA VAL A 73 -3.47 -11.61 2.60
C VAL A 73 -2.51 -10.66 1.87
N LEU A 74 -3.05 -9.78 1.03
CA LEU A 74 -2.25 -8.78 0.32
C LEU A 74 -1.61 -7.79 1.29
N ALA A 75 -2.32 -7.37 2.34
CA ALA A 75 -1.80 -6.49 3.40
C ALA A 75 -0.64 -7.15 4.17
N GLU A 76 -0.74 -8.44 4.49
CA GLU A 76 0.35 -9.19 5.13
C GLU A 76 1.62 -9.18 4.28
N HIS A 77 1.50 -9.44 2.97
CA HIS A 77 2.64 -9.43 2.06
C HIS A 77 3.25 -8.03 1.86
N LEU A 78 2.42 -7.00 1.77
CA LEU A 78 2.88 -5.61 1.75
C LEU A 78 3.63 -5.26 3.05
N THR A 79 3.13 -5.73 4.19
CA THR A 79 3.77 -5.57 5.50
C THR A 79 5.14 -6.21 5.53
N VAL A 80 5.29 -7.43 5.01
CA VAL A 80 6.60 -8.08 4.89
C VAL A 80 7.58 -7.20 4.12
N GLY A 81 7.17 -6.71 2.94
CA GLY A 81 8.03 -5.87 2.10
C GLY A 81 8.43 -4.56 2.78
N LEU A 82 7.49 -3.85 3.37
CA LEU A 82 7.74 -2.59 4.09
C LEU A 82 8.65 -2.81 5.30
N ARG A 83 8.47 -3.89 6.05
CA ARG A 83 9.33 -4.20 7.21
C ARG A 83 10.72 -4.64 6.81
N LEU A 84 10.89 -5.36 5.71
CA LEU A 84 12.21 -5.62 5.11
C LEU A 84 12.93 -4.33 4.72
N ALA A 85 12.17 -3.34 4.28
CA ALA A 85 12.67 -2.00 3.95
C ALA A 85 12.88 -1.08 5.17
N GLY A 86 12.65 -1.56 6.39
CA GLY A 86 12.91 -0.82 7.63
C GLY A 86 11.76 0.02 8.17
N PHE A 87 10.55 -0.08 7.59
CA PHE A 87 9.39 0.66 8.10
C PHE A 87 8.79 0.02 9.36
N GLU A 88 8.35 0.87 10.28
CA GLU A 88 7.33 0.53 11.26
C GLU A 88 5.97 0.53 10.56
N VAL A 89 5.26 -0.59 10.58
CA VAL A 89 3.99 -0.74 9.85
C VAL A 89 2.81 -0.68 10.79
N ILE A 90 1.83 0.16 10.47
CA ILE A 90 0.59 0.36 11.22
C ILE A 90 -0.57 -0.12 10.37
N HIS A 91 -1.32 -1.10 10.87
CA HIS A 91 -2.58 -1.51 10.25
C HIS A 91 -3.75 -0.79 10.90
N ILE A 92 -4.55 -0.09 10.12
CA ILE A 92 -5.81 0.51 10.57
C ILE A 92 -7.04 -0.32 10.18
N GLY A 93 -6.82 -1.46 9.50
CA GLY A 93 -7.86 -2.40 9.14
C GLY A 93 -8.78 -1.89 8.02
N ILE A 94 -10.05 -2.29 8.06
CA ILE A 94 -11.05 -1.90 7.06
C ILE A 94 -11.36 -0.42 7.22
N CYS A 95 -11.12 0.35 6.15
CA CYS A 95 -11.37 1.78 6.13
C CYS A 95 -11.69 2.28 4.71
N SER A 96 -12.18 3.51 4.63
CA SER A 96 -12.31 4.22 3.35
C SER A 96 -10.98 4.86 2.92
N THR A 97 -10.83 5.14 1.63
CA THR A 97 -9.63 5.85 1.12
C THR A 97 -9.39 7.19 1.82
N PRO A 98 -10.41 8.06 2.07
CA PRO A 98 -10.21 9.26 2.87
C PRO A 98 -9.80 8.98 4.32
N GLY A 99 -10.28 7.89 4.91
CA GLY A 99 -9.87 7.45 6.26
C GLY A 99 -8.39 7.09 6.31
N LEU A 100 -7.89 6.35 5.31
CA LEU A 100 -6.45 6.08 5.20
C LEU A 100 -5.64 7.36 5.01
N HIS A 101 -6.07 8.26 4.13
CA HIS A 101 -5.42 9.55 3.94
C HIS A 101 -5.27 10.31 5.27
N TYR A 102 -6.36 10.37 6.04
CA TYR A 102 -6.33 10.98 7.38
C TYR A 102 -5.34 10.28 8.33
N ALA A 103 -5.37 8.94 8.37
CA ALA A 103 -4.45 8.16 9.19
C ALA A 103 -2.98 8.37 8.78
N THR A 104 -2.69 8.51 7.49
CA THR A 104 -1.34 8.79 7.00
C THR A 104 -0.79 10.09 7.62
N LEU A 105 -1.61 11.14 7.68
CA LEU A 105 -1.24 12.41 8.29
C LEU A 105 -1.17 12.32 9.82
N LEU A 106 -2.15 11.67 10.45
CA LEU A 106 -2.23 11.51 11.91
C LEU A 106 -1.02 10.79 12.50
N TYR A 107 -0.57 9.72 11.84
CA TYR A 107 0.59 8.93 12.29
C TYR A 107 1.93 9.48 11.77
N GLU A 108 1.90 10.62 11.06
CA GLU A 108 3.09 11.19 10.40
C GLU A 108 3.82 10.14 9.55
N ALA A 109 3.03 9.28 8.89
CA ALA A 109 3.59 8.18 8.12
C ALA A 109 4.24 8.67 6.83
N TYR A 110 5.35 8.05 6.46
CA TYR A 110 6.05 8.36 5.21
C TYR A 110 5.21 7.95 3.99
N PHE A 111 4.50 6.81 4.12
CA PHE A 111 3.56 6.33 3.12
C PHE A 111 2.24 5.89 3.75
N GLY A 112 1.14 6.18 3.05
CA GLY A 112 -0.16 5.57 3.25
C GLY A 112 -0.48 4.61 2.11
N CYS A 113 -0.86 3.37 2.41
CA CYS A 113 -1.11 2.31 1.45
C CYS A 113 -2.56 1.84 1.56
N MET A 114 -3.40 2.18 0.58
CA MET A 114 -4.79 1.74 0.51
C MET A 114 -4.94 0.56 -0.45
N ILE A 115 -5.34 -0.58 0.09
CA ILE A 115 -5.60 -1.79 -0.69
C ILE A 115 -7.07 -1.81 -1.08
N THR A 116 -7.35 -1.52 -2.35
CA THR A 116 -8.72 -1.42 -2.89
C THR A 116 -8.72 -1.42 -4.40
N ALA A 117 -9.76 -1.94 -5.02
CA ALA A 117 -10.06 -1.74 -6.42
C ALA A 117 -11.28 -0.81 -6.63
N SER A 118 -11.70 -0.07 -5.59
CA SER A 118 -12.87 0.83 -5.64
C SER A 118 -14.15 0.11 -6.05
N HIS A 119 -14.72 0.43 -7.23
CA HIS A 119 -15.98 -0.11 -7.76
C HIS A 119 -15.79 -1.29 -8.72
N ASN A 120 -14.55 -1.79 -8.88
CA ASN A 120 -14.29 -2.98 -9.69
C ASN A 120 -14.96 -4.23 -9.08
N PRO A 121 -15.10 -5.34 -9.85
CA PRO A 121 -15.59 -6.61 -9.32
C PRO A 121 -14.91 -7.06 -8.02
N ILE A 122 -15.58 -7.89 -7.25
CA ILE A 122 -15.10 -8.32 -5.92
C ILE A 122 -13.80 -9.13 -5.99
N ASP A 123 -13.56 -9.80 -7.11
CA ASP A 123 -12.34 -10.58 -7.38
C ASP A 123 -11.13 -9.72 -7.78
N ASP A 124 -11.34 -8.42 -7.99
CA ASP A 124 -10.25 -7.48 -8.25
C ASP A 124 -9.73 -6.90 -6.93
N SER A 125 -8.46 -6.52 -6.94
CA SER A 125 -7.86 -5.69 -5.90
C SER A 125 -6.90 -4.69 -6.50
N GLY A 126 -6.27 -3.87 -5.69
CA GLY A 126 -5.31 -2.88 -6.13
C GLY A 126 -4.66 -2.16 -4.96
N LEU A 127 -3.70 -1.32 -5.29
CA LEU A 127 -2.93 -0.55 -4.32
C LEU A 127 -2.85 0.91 -4.76
N LYS A 128 -3.30 1.81 -3.89
CA LYS A 128 -3.07 3.25 -3.99
C LYS A 128 -2.07 3.67 -2.93
N ILE A 129 -1.10 4.49 -3.31
CA ILE A 129 -0.06 4.98 -2.42
C ILE A 129 -0.20 6.48 -2.24
N PHE A 130 -0.12 6.92 -1.00
CA PHE A 130 -0.12 8.32 -0.60
C PHE A 130 1.23 8.67 0.04
N SER A 131 1.74 9.84 -0.30
CA SER A 131 2.93 10.41 0.33
C SER A 131 2.64 10.87 1.77
N ARG A 132 3.70 11.17 2.51
CA ARG A 132 3.61 11.74 3.88
C ARG A 132 2.82 13.05 3.98
N PHE A 133 2.60 13.72 2.85
CA PHE A 133 1.78 14.94 2.77
C PHE A 133 0.31 14.64 2.43
N GLY A 134 -0.07 13.36 2.34
CA GLY A 134 -1.41 12.93 1.98
C GLY A 134 -1.74 13.02 0.48
N TYR A 135 -0.79 13.39 -0.37
CA TYR A 135 -1.01 13.44 -1.82
C TYR A 135 -0.82 12.06 -2.44
N LYS A 136 -1.62 11.76 -3.45
CA LYS A 136 -1.40 10.60 -4.31
C LYS A 136 -0.01 10.71 -4.98
N THR A 137 0.63 9.58 -5.19
CA THR A 137 1.91 9.50 -5.89
C THR A 137 1.84 10.07 -7.30
N LEU A 138 2.93 10.73 -7.71
CA LEU A 138 3.08 11.32 -9.04
C LEU A 138 3.64 10.28 -10.04
N PRO A 139 3.42 10.45 -11.35
CA PRO A 139 3.88 9.51 -12.38
C PRO A 139 5.38 9.21 -12.36
N ASP A 140 6.21 10.20 -12.04
CA ASP A 140 7.67 10.01 -11.96
C ASP A 140 8.04 9.06 -10.80
N PHE A 141 7.42 9.24 -9.64
CA PHE A 141 7.58 8.35 -8.50
C PHE A 141 7.07 6.94 -8.82
N GLU A 142 5.91 6.81 -9.47
CA GLU A 142 5.33 5.53 -9.87
C GLU A 142 6.25 4.79 -10.87
N THR A 143 6.91 5.53 -11.76
CA THR A 143 7.90 4.99 -12.69
C THR A 143 9.16 4.51 -11.97
N GLU A 144 9.66 5.27 -11.01
CA GLU A 144 10.80 4.89 -10.19
C GLU A 144 10.48 3.66 -9.34
N LEU A 145 9.33 3.65 -8.68
CA LEU A 145 8.85 2.52 -7.88
C LEU A 145 8.72 1.24 -8.72
N SER A 146 8.19 1.36 -9.94
CA SER A 146 8.11 0.24 -10.90
C SER A 146 9.49 -0.30 -11.26
N ARG A 147 10.46 0.58 -11.52
CA ARG A 147 11.84 0.20 -11.83
C ARG A 147 12.48 -0.54 -10.64
N ASN A 148 12.30 -0.03 -9.43
CA ASN A 148 12.83 -0.65 -8.21
C ASN A 148 12.21 -2.02 -7.95
N ALA A 149 10.89 -2.19 -8.14
CA ALA A 149 10.23 -3.48 -8.01
C ALA A 149 10.75 -4.50 -9.04
N ILE A 150 10.93 -4.08 -10.29
CA ILE A 150 11.51 -4.94 -11.36
C ILE A 150 12.96 -5.31 -11.04
N SER A 151 13.76 -4.40 -10.49
CA SER A 151 15.13 -4.71 -10.05
C SER A 151 15.13 -5.76 -8.94
N LEU A 152 14.32 -5.53 -7.91
CA LEU A 152 14.17 -6.42 -6.77
C LEU A 152 13.77 -7.85 -7.17
N SER A 153 12.88 -8.02 -8.15
CA SER A 153 12.44 -9.36 -8.60
C SER A 153 13.55 -10.23 -9.20
N ARG A 154 14.72 -9.66 -9.46
CA ARG A 154 15.90 -10.33 -10.03
C ARG A 154 16.98 -10.64 -9.00
N GLU A 155 16.79 -10.17 -7.77
CA GLU A 155 17.73 -10.34 -6.68
C GLU A 155 17.35 -11.56 -5.85
N ASP A 156 18.36 -12.26 -5.33
CA ASP A 156 18.15 -13.32 -4.34
C ASP A 156 17.88 -12.69 -2.97
N ARG A 157 16.63 -12.75 -2.54
CA ARG A 157 16.12 -12.11 -1.31
C ARG A 157 15.19 -13.05 -0.55
N GLU A 158 15.50 -14.34 -0.61
CA GLU A 158 14.70 -15.33 0.10
C GLU A 158 14.77 -15.11 1.61
N ILE A 159 13.63 -15.28 2.24
CA ILE A 159 13.48 -15.32 3.70
C ILE A 159 12.78 -16.62 4.05
N ASP A 160 13.16 -17.22 5.16
CA ASP A 160 12.49 -18.44 5.63
C ASP A 160 11.05 -18.16 6.11
N ASP A 161 10.27 -19.20 6.30
CA ASP A 161 8.87 -19.12 6.69
C ASP A 161 8.68 -18.51 8.10
N VAL A 162 9.64 -18.70 8.99
CA VAL A 162 9.58 -18.17 10.37
C VAL A 162 9.75 -16.66 10.33
N GLU A 163 10.75 -16.20 9.60
CA GLU A 163 11.01 -14.77 9.42
C GLU A 163 9.86 -14.10 8.66
N ARG A 164 9.35 -14.73 7.61
CA ARG A 164 8.20 -14.22 6.87
C ARG A 164 6.98 -14.03 7.77
N LYS A 165 6.64 -15.02 8.60
CA LYS A 165 5.53 -14.92 9.57
C LYS A 165 5.76 -13.83 10.61
N ARG A 166 7.00 -13.63 11.04
CA ARG A 166 7.37 -12.56 11.97
C ARG A 166 7.18 -11.18 11.33
N LEU A 167 7.63 -11.01 10.10
CA LEU A 167 7.53 -9.76 9.35
C LEU A 167 6.11 -9.45 8.88
N ALA A 168 5.25 -10.43 8.67
CA ALA A 168 3.86 -10.23 8.29
C ALA A 168 3.01 -9.56 9.38
N ARG A 169 3.48 -9.57 10.64
CA ARG A 169 2.79 -8.89 11.74
C ARG A 169 3.13 -7.39 11.72
N PRO A 170 2.13 -6.51 11.74
CA PRO A 170 2.37 -5.08 11.85
C PRO A 170 2.97 -4.73 13.22
N SER A 171 3.62 -3.58 13.31
CA SER A 171 4.12 -3.04 14.58
C SER A 171 2.99 -2.59 15.48
N ILE A 172 1.94 -2.02 14.88
CA ILE A 172 0.72 -1.59 15.55
C ILE A 172 -0.46 -2.09 14.71
N GLN A 173 -1.42 -2.74 15.37
CA GLN A 173 -2.66 -3.18 14.74
C GLN A 173 -3.85 -2.60 15.48
N HIS A 174 -4.66 -1.84 14.79
CA HIS A 174 -5.96 -1.38 15.27
C HIS A 174 -7.05 -2.35 14.84
N GLU A 175 -8.00 -2.61 15.72
CA GLU A 175 -9.24 -3.26 15.32
C GLU A 175 -10.03 -2.29 14.43
N SER A 176 -10.50 -2.76 13.29
CA SER A 176 -11.18 -1.92 12.29
C SER A 176 -12.38 -1.16 12.86
N SER A 177 -13.12 -1.78 13.80
CA SER A 177 -14.25 -1.16 14.49
C SER A 177 -13.81 -0.02 15.41
N ASN A 178 -12.69 -0.17 16.10
CA ASN A 178 -12.24 0.80 17.10
C ASN A 178 -11.65 2.02 16.42
N TRP A 179 -10.79 1.84 15.41
CA TRP A 179 -10.17 2.97 14.73
C TRP A 179 -11.20 3.87 14.05
N SER A 180 -12.17 3.28 13.32
CA SER A 180 -13.23 4.04 12.66
C SER A 180 -14.16 4.75 13.65
N THR A 181 -14.43 4.15 14.81
CA THR A 181 -15.29 4.74 15.84
C THR A 181 -14.59 5.87 16.59
N GLU A 182 -13.35 5.66 17.02
CA GLU A 182 -12.55 6.64 17.77
C GLU A 182 -12.23 7.89 16.94
N ASN A 183 -12.01 7.73 15.64
CA ASN A 183 -11.61 8.83 14.76
C ASN A 183 -12.74 9.35 13.86
N HIS A 184 -13.95 8.79 13.95
CA HIS A 184 -15.05 9.09 13.04
C HIS A 184 -15.46 10.57 13.07
N SER A 185 -15.59 11.18 14.26
CA SER A 185 -15.97 12.59 14.41
C SER A 185 -14.89 13.54 13.88
N ILE A 186 -13.63 13.22 14.10
CA ILE A 186 -12.49 13.99 13.61
C ILE A 186 -12.40 13.86 12.09
N TRP A 187 -12.57 12.63 11.58
CA TRP A 187 -12.59 12.37 10.15
C TRP A 187 -13.74 13.07 9.42
N LEU A 188 -14.97 13.03 9.97
CA LEU A 188 -16.11 13.78 9.42
C LEU A 188 -15.86 15.28 9.40
N GLY A 189 -15.25 15.83 10.45
CA GLY A 189 -14.84 17.23 10.50
C GLY A 189 -13.86 17.59 9.39
N THR A 190 -12.86 16.74 9.15
CA THR A 190 -11.86 16.94 8.10
C THR A 190 -12.45 16.86 6.70
N VAL A 191 -13.32 15.86 6.43
CA VAL A 191 -13.99 15.72 5.13
C VAL A 191 -14.92 16.90 4.86
N SER A 192 -15.69 17.34 5.85
CA SER A 192 -16.57 18.50 5.72
C SER A 192 -15.77 19.78 5.44
N TYR A 193 -14.64 19.98 6.12
CA TYR A 193 -13.77 21.12 5.90
C TYR A 193 -13.17 21.16 4.50
N THR A 194 -12.68 20.03 3.98
CA THR A 194 -12.11 19.96 2.63
C THR A 194 -13.16 20.20 1.54
N HIS A 195 -14.41 19.80 1.73
CA HIS A 195 -15.49 20.10 0.80
C HIS A 195 -15.96 21.54 0.83
N LEU A 196 -15.86 22.20 1.98
CA LEU A 196 -16.26 23.62 2.14
C LEU A 196 -15.19 24.61 1.67
N THR A 197 -13.92 24.21 1.61
CA THR A 197 -12.78 25.08 1.27
C THR A 197 -12.32 24.97 -0.19
N LEU A 198 -12.88 24.08 -1.00
CA LEU A 198 -12.61 24.08 -2.43
C LEU A 198 -13.18 25.36 -3.06
N PRO A 199 -12.35 26.24 -3.65
CA PRO A 199 -12.86 27.40 -4.34
C PRO A 199 -13.73 26.93 -5.50
N THR A 200 -14.97 27.42 -5.53
CA THR A 200 -15.85 27.26 -6.69
C THR A 200 -15.19 28.03 -7.84
N ILE A 201 -14.48 27.35 -8.71
CA ILE A 201 -14.02 27.95 -9.96
C ILE A 201 -15.28 28.21 -10.79
N ARG A 202 -15.63 29.51 -10.90
CA ARG A 202 -16.63 29.98 -11.84
C ARG A 202 -15.97 30.19 -13.19
#